data_b414809dd8ebdcb20648eb653a4b3da4
#
_entry.id   b414809dd8ebdcb20648eb653a4b3da4
#
_cell.length_a   1.000
_cell.length_b   1.000
_cell.length_c   1.000
_cell.angle_alpha   90.00
_cell.angle_beta   90.00
_cell.angle_gamma   90.00
#
_symmetry.space_group_name_H-M   'P 1'
#
loop_
_entity.id
_entity.type
_entity.pdbx_description
1 polymer ?
#
loop_
_entity_poly.entity_id
_entity_poly.type
_entity_poly.pdbx_seq_one_letter_code
_entity_poly.pdbx_strand_id
1 'polypeptide(L)'
;MLSRLTGRRKSTLHFLSFIIATPTVLGFSGSALGVETNGSKSIDWEYQIPYQRGIEVMDWAMPAVSMLSMRDGNFSLGGGFNTIYWLSKPPTAQTEAVTANNQTPYAAIFLTARDGPVILDVPPATKRTAIFGSAINVWQVPVADIGPAGADEGKGGRYLFLPPGYKGDNPDNMIPVKLDQYGVYIALRCIPLGDTTFAEAAEYSKQINAYPLSKAKKPPKGQYIDMAGKHLPGLPAYDMSFFRKITQLLDEEPLQKSDMVMGGMLASIGIEKGKPFKPRGKVKKALEQAAKDGYDYLEYMFETPGYSMERYWPDRQWMSIRAPSKEGFVFDEGDYLLLDERGSLYHWVTFVPRRLGKASAYLTVLRDGEGRLLSGKATYRLRVPTKIPARDFWSVIAYSKKTKAFIYNKTGRVGLSSYDKSKMKVNDDGSVDIYFGKSAPKGLESNWIPNAGEDLFIIFRFYGPEQVFFDRSFRLPDIEKIE
;
A
#
# COMPACT_ATOMS: atom_id res chain seq x y z
N MET A 1 2.13 45.88 -46.16
CA MET A 1 0.83 46.59 -46.36
C MET A 1 0.09 46.46 -45.05
N LEU A 2 0.19 47.48 -44.19
CA LEU A 2 -0.78 48.51 -43.89
C LEU A 2 -2.15 47.92 -43.52
N SER A 3 -2.78 48.14 -42.35
CA SER A 3 -2.92 49.43 -41.64
C SER A 3 -3.36 49.21 -40.17
N ARG A 4 -2.92 50.13 -39.34
CA ARG A 4 -3.37 50.51 -38.00
C ARG A 4 -4.88 50.87 -37.98
N LEU A 5 -5.54 50.65 -36.82
CA LEU A 5 -6.49 51.63 -36.30
C LEU A 5 -6.58 51.52 -34.76
N THR A 6 -6.21 52.62 -34.14
CA THR A 6 -6.32 52.97 -32.74
C THR A 6 -7.73 53.42 -32.41
N GLY A 7 -8.32 53.00 -31.32
CA GLY A 7 -9.59 53.51 -30.78
C GLY A 7 -9.52 53.70 -29.27
N ARG A 8 -9.13 54.88 -28.84
CA ARG A 8 -9.31 55.38 -27.45
C ARG A 8 -10.80 55.66 -27.21
N ARG A 9 -11.38 55.04 -26.22
CA ARG A 9 -12.67 55.50 -25.63
C ARG A 9 -12.39 56.16 -24.28
N LYS A 10 -12.77 57.45 -24.20
CA LYS A 10 -12.83 58.26 -22.98
C LYS A 10 -14.04 57.80 -22.15
N SER A 11 -13.83 57.49 -20.89
CA SER A 11 -14.92 57.26 -19.92
C SER A 11 -15.27 58.60 -19.26
N THR A 12 -16.52 58.98 -19.41
CA THR A 12 -17.13 60.15 -18.76
C THR A 12 -17.63 59.76 -17.39
N LEU A 13 -17.12 60.34 -16.33
CA LEU A 13 -17.65 60.19 -14.97
C LEU A 13 -18.99 60.92 -14.86
N HIS A 14 -20.04 60.22 -14.49
CA HIS A 14 -21.29 60.84 -14.03
C HIS A 14 -21.31 60.76 -12.51
N PHE A 15 -21.38 61.95 -11.88
CA PHE A 15 -21.69 62.11 -10.47
C PHE A 15 -23.19 61.88 -10.28
N LEU A 16 -23.58 60.85 -9.53
CA LEU A 16 -24.91 60.70 -9.01
C LEU A 16 -25.00 61.24 -7.57
N SER A 17 -25.77 62.29 -7.40
CA SER A 17 -26.14 62.84 -6.09
C SER A 17 -27.01 61.87 -5.30
N PHE A 18 -26.60 61.46 -4.13
CA PHE A 18 -27.42 60.65 -3.22
C PHE A 18 -28.37 61.58 -2.44
N ILE A 19 -29.66 61.39 -2.62
CA ILE A 19 -30.70 61.94 -1.78
C ILE A 19 -30.83 61.05 -0.56
N ILE A 20 -30.55 61.58 0.65
CA ILE A 20 -30.74 60.91 1.92
C ILE A 20 -32.26 60.91 2.23
N ALA A 21 -32.92 59.80 2.09
CA ALA A 21 -34.28 59.59 2.61
C ALA A 21 -34.16 58.94 4.00
N THR A 22 -34.67 59.61 5.00
CA THR A 22 -34.82 59.08 6.36
C THR A 22 -35.85 57.95 6.37
N PRO A 23 -35.55 56.74 6.89
CA PRO A 23 -36.56 55.70 7.02
C PRO A 23 -37.40 55.93 8.27
N THR A 24 -38.71 56.03 8.06
CA THR A 24 -39.75 55.95 9.08
C THR A 24 -39.72 54.52 9.65
N VAL A 25 -39.42 54.41 10.95
CA VAL A 25 -39.46 53.11 11.67
C VAL A 25 -40.92 52.73 11.86
N LEU A 26 -41.42 51.83 11.02
CA LEU A 26 -42.65 51.05 11.29
C LEU A 26 -42.25 49.89 12.19
N GLY A 27 -42.66 49.94 13.46
CA GLY A 27 -42.46 48.82 14.40
C GLY A 27 -43.26 47.60 13.97
N PHE A 28 -42.57 46.63 13.39
CA PHE A 28 -43.05 45.27 13.30
C PHE A 28 -42.70 44.56 14.60
N SER A 29 -43.68 44.29 15.42
CA SER A 29 -43.62 43.33 16.52
C SER A 29 -43.48 41.94 15.90
N GLY A 30 -42.29 41.58 15.48
CA GLY A 30 -41.94 40.24 15.09
C GLY A 30 -41.87 39.34 16.30
N SER A 31 -42.86 38.48 16.48
CA SER A 31 -42.74 37.33 17.37
C SER A 31 -41.46 36.59 16.97
N ALA A 32 -40.45 36.66 17.79
CA ALA A 32 -39.30 35.77 17.67
C ALA A 32 -39.85 34.33 17.76
N LEU A 33 -39.91 33.64 16.64
CA LEU A 33 -40.05 32.20 16.64
C LEU A 33 -38.79 31.70 17.40
N GLY A 34 -38.97 31.47 18.67
CA GLY A 34 -38.03 30.73 19.47
C GLY A 34 -37.89 29.37 18.84
N VAL A 35 -36.80 29.14 18.13
CA VAL A 35 -36.38 27.78 17.85
C VAL A 35 -36.23 27.14 19.22
N GLU A 36 -37.21 26.35 19.65
CA GLU A 36 -37.07 25.44 20.77
C GLU A 36 -35.91 24.56 20.46
N THR A 37 -34.73 24.86 21.04
CA THR A 37 -33.64 23.91 21.09
C THR A 37 -34.11 22.83 22.06
N ASN A 38 -34.82 21.81 21.51
CA ASN A 38 -34.97 20.54 22.19
C ASN A 38 -33.62 20.21 22.80
N GLY A 39 -33.57 19.95 24.10
CA GLY A 39 -32.38 19.78 24.92
C GLY A 39 -31.32 18.83 24.42
N SER A 40 -30.75 19.15 23.25
CA SER A 40 -29.58 18.49 22.70
C SER A 40 -28.42 18.85 23.63
N LYS A 41 -27.82 17.85 24.23
CA LYS A 41 -26.53 18.00 24.91
C LYS A 41 -25.64 18.84 24.02
N SER A 42 -25.17 19.98 24.48
CA SER A 42 -24.25 20.82 23.68
C SER A 42 -23.05 19.97 23.27
N ILE A 43 -22.75 19.99 21.94
CA ILE A 43 -21.63 19.24 21.39
C ILE A 43 -20.34 19.77 22.02
N ASP A 44 -19.53 18.89 22.59
CA ASP A 44 -18.20 19.20 23.08
C ASP A 44 -17.22 19.33 21.92
N TRP A 45 -17.14 20.53 21.32
CA TRP A 45 -16.30 20.78 20.15
C TRP A 45 -14.81 20.64 20.44
N GLU A 46 -14.33 20.81 21.69
CA GLU A 46 -12.93 20.56 22.06
C GLU A 46 -12.55 19.07 21.93
N TYR A 47 -13.53 18.18 22.08
CA TYR A 47 -13.38 16.75 21.82
C TYR A 47 -13.70 16.40 20.37
N GLN A 48 -14.82 16.90 19.84
CA GLN A 48 -15.38 16.46 18.57
C GLN A 48 -14.51 16.86 17.36
N ILE A 49 -13.90 18.07 17.39
CA ILE A 49 -13.01 18.51 16.29
C ILE A 49 -11.80 17.59 16.17
N PRO A 50 -10.97 17.36 17.19
CA PRO A 50 -9.83 16.47 17.06
C PRO A 50 -10.22 15.01 16.80
N TYR A 51 -11.38 14.55 17.25
CA TYR A 51 -11.89 13.22 16.93
C TYR A 51 -12.14 13.04 15.44
N GLN A 52 -12.93 13.92 14.82
CA GLN A 52 -13.22 13.87 13.38
C GLN A 52 -11.95 14.02 12.55
N ARG A 53 -11.10 15.04 12.89
CA ARG A 53 -9.82 15.24 12.20
C ARG A 53 -8.91 14.03 12.33
N GLY A 54 -8.93 13.36 13.49
CA GLY A 54 -8.14 12.15 13.74
C GLY A 54 -8.47 11.04 12.73
N ILE A 55 -9.74 10.75 12.46
CA ILE A 55 -10.17 9.73 11.49
C ILE A 55 -9.75 10.13 10.08
N GLU A 56 -10.07 11.35 9.63
CA GLU A 56 -9.76 11.84 8.29
C GLU A 56 -8.24 11.81 7.98
N VAL A 57 -7.42 12.27 8.92
CA VAL A 57 -5.96 12.26 8.71
C VAL A 57 -5.37 10.85 8.77
N MET A 58 -6.02 9.90 9.45
CA MET A 58 -5.58 8.49 9.43
C MET A 58 -5.81 7.87 8.07
N ASP A 59 -6.97 8.06 7.47
CA ASP A 59 -7.28 7.57 6.14
C ASP A 59 -6.31 8.19 5.11
N TRP A 60 -6.17 9.52 5.12
CA TRP A 60 -5.23 10.22 4.24
C TRP A 60 -3.79 9.72 4.35
N ALA A 61 -3.30 9.53 5.58
CA ALA A 61 -1.89 9.19 5.85
C ALA A 61 -1.60 7.68 5.76
N MET A 62 -2.61 6.82 5.63
CA MET A 62 -2.46 5.37 5.67
C MET A 62 -1.32 4.83 4.79
N PRO A 63 -1.18 5.22 3.50
CA PRO A 63 -0.08 4.74 2.67
C PRO A 63 1.29 5.11 3.22
N ALA A 64 1.47 6.36 3.70
CA ALA A 64 2.73 6.84 4.21
C ALA A 64 3.07 6.22 5.57
N VAL A 65 2.10 6.08 6.47
CA VAL A 65 2.29 5.45 7.78
C VAL A 65 2.63 3.97 7.64
N SER A 66 1.97 3.25 6.71
CA SER A 66 2.30 1.86 6.37
C SER A 66 3.74 1.73 5.88
N MET A 67 4.16 2.62 4.96
CA MET A 67 5.52 2.66 4.43
C MET A 67 6.57 2.96 5.49
N LEU A 68 6.35 3.97 6.33
CA LEU A 68 7.25 4.34 7.41
C LEU A 68 7.35 3.24 8.47
N SER A 69 6.26 2.54 8.77
CA SER A 69 6.26 1.42 9.70
C SER A 69 7.11 0.27 9.19
N MET A 70 6.96 -0.08 7.91
CA MET A 70 7.79 -1.11 7.28
C MET A 70 9.27 -0.70 7.22
N ARG A 71 9.58 0.57 6.92
CA ARG A 71 10.95 1.09 6.95
C ARG A 71 11.57 0.94 8.32
N ASP A 72 10.88 1.41 9.36
CA ASP A 72 11.41 1.39 10.72
C ASP A 72 11.55 -0.05 11.23
N GLY A 73 10.64 -0.96 10.83
CA GLY A 73 10.78 -2.40 11.06
C GLY A 73 12.07 -2.98 10.43
N ASN A 74 12.37 -2.62 9.19
CA ASN A 74 13.63 -3.02 8.55
C ASN A 74 14.85 -2.41 9.26
N PHE A 75 14.80 -1.12 9.60
CA PHE A 75 15.91 -0.44 10.27
C PHE A 75 16.18 -1.00 11.68
N SER A 76 15.16 -1.55 12.36
CA SER A 76 15.34 -2.23 13.65
C SER A 76 16.23 -3.47 13.56
N LEU A 77 16.40 -4.05 12.37
CA LEU A 77 17.33 -5.16 12.13
C LEU A 77 18.80 -4.72 11.98
N GLY A 78 19.05 -3.41 12.04
CA GLY A 78 20.31 -2.74 11.77
C GLY A 78 20.34 -2.11 10.37
N GLY A 79 21.43 -1.39 10.05
CA GLY A 79 21.57 -0.65 8.78
C GLY A 79 20.81 0.66 8.78
N GLY A 80 20.16 1.00 7.66
CA GLY A 80 19.48 2.27 7.43
C GLY A 80 19.22 2.51 5.95
N PHE A 81 19.23 3.77 5.53
CA PHE A 81 19.13 4.10 4.10
C PHE A 81 20.29 3.51 3.31
N ASN A 82 20.02 3.14 2.06
CA ASN A 82 20.96 2.48 1.13
C ASN A 82 21.40 1.07 1.55
N THR A 83 20.82 0.48 2.59
CA THR A 83 21.03 -0.92 2.97
C THR A 83 20.09 -1.82 2.16
N ILE A 84 20.61 -2.93 1.67
CA ILE A 84 19.85 -3.96 0.98
C ILE A 84 19.39 -5.00 2.02
N TYR A 85 18.09 -5.00 2.33
CA TYR A 85 17.46 -5.99 3.18
C TYR A 85 16.98 -7.14 2.30
N TRP A 86 17.59 -8.30 2.45
CA TRP A 86 17.35 -9.45 1.59
C TRP A 86 16.89 -10.68 2.39
N LEU A 87 16.48 -11.73 1.73
CA LEU A 87 15.93 -12.93 2.34
C LEU A 87 16.69 -14.15 1.83
N SER A 88 17.57 -14.76 2.65
CA SER A 88 18.26 -16.02 2.34
C SER A 88 17.31 -17.23 2.32
N LYS A 89 16.16 -17.12 3.00
CA LYS A 89 15.10 -18.13 3.09
C LYS A 89 13.73 -17.47 2.99
N PRO A 90 12.68 -18.20 2.62
CA PRO A 90 11.32 -17.67 2.60
C PRO A 90 10.93 -17.02 3.94
N PRO A 91 10.25 -15.85 3.91
CA PRO A 91 9.78 -15.22 5.13
C PRO A 91 8.72 -16.07 5.83
N THR A 92 8.68 -15.97 7.14
CA THR A 92 7.70 -16.62 8.02
C THR A 92 6.80 -15.56 8.66
N ALA A 93 5.94 -15.98 9.59
CA ALA A 93 5.10 -15.05 10.36
C ALA A 93 5.89 -14.03 11.20
N GLN A 94 7.20 -14.24 11.42
CA GLN A 94 8.08 -13.23 12.04
C GLN A 94 8.29 -12.00 11.14
N THR A 95 8.00 -12.10 9.84
CA THR A 95 7.95 -10.95 8.93
C THR A 95 6.56 -10.32 9.02
N GLU A 96 6.40 -9.41 9.96
CA GLU A 96 5.16 -8.67 10.18
C GLU A 96 5.07 -7.52 9.15
N ALA A 97 4.68 -7.88 7.93
CA ALA A 97 4.40 -6.94 6.85
C ALA A 97 3.05 -7.31 6.22
N VAL A 98 2.28 -6.29 5.82
CA VAL A 98 0.94 -6.51 5.22
C VAL A 98 1.08 -7.33 3.92
N THR A 99 0.31 -8.40 3.82
CA THR A 99 0.22 -9.34 2.69
C THR A 99 1.57 -9.79 2.10
N ALA A 100 2.57 -10.02 2.98
CA ALA A 100 3.87 -10.51 2.59
C ALA A 100 3.77 -11.77 1.69
N ASN A 101 4.79 -12.02 0.89
CA ASN A 101 4.86 -13.17 -0.02
C ASN A 101 6.07 -14.05 0.31
N ASN A 102 5.87 -15.34 0.43
CA ASN A 102 6.92 -16.31 0.76
C ASN A 102 7.39 -17.17 -0.42
N GLN A 103 6.95 -16.86 -1.65
CA GLN A 103 7.25 -17.70 -2.82
C GLN A 103 8.49 -17.26 -3.60
N THR A 104 8.89 -16.01 -3.47
CA THR A 104 10.04 -15.46 -4.19
C THR A 104 10.94 -14.66 -3.26
N PRO A 105 12.28 -14.67 -3.46
CA PRO A 105 13.17 -13.78 -2.73
C PRO A 105 12.91 -12.32 -3.06
N TYR A 106 13.07 -11.47 -2.04
CA TYR A 106 12.99 -10.02 -2.17
C TYR A 106 14.28 -9.35 -1.70
N ALA A 107 14.62 -8.24 -2.36
CA ALA A 107 15.53 -7.22 -1.86
C ALA A 107 14.70 -5.95 -1.61
N ALA A 108 14.62 -5.53 -0.35
CA ALA A 108 13.96 -4.29 0.05
C ALA A 108 15.03 -3.22 0.33
N ILE A 109 14.88 -2.03 -0.25
CA ILE A 109 15.83 -0.94 -0.10
C ILE A 109 15.06 0.34 0.19
N PHE A 110 15.49 1.10 1.19
CA PHE A 110 14.98 2.43 1.48
C PHE A 110 16.04 3.46 1.14
N LEU A 111 15.68 4.43 0.29
CA LEU A 111 16.55 5.53 -0.10
C LEU A 111 15.97 6.85 0.42
N THR A 112 16.85 7.82 0.62
CA THR A 112 16.43 9.23 0.78
C THR A 112 17.31 10.10 -0.08
N ALA A 113 16.68 10.93 -0.89
CA ALA A 113 17.36 11.93 -1.71
C ALA A 113 17.45 13.31 -1.03
N ARG A 114 17.19 13.39 0.30
CA ARG A 114 17.20 14.66 1.04
C ARG A 114 18.55 15.37 0.95
N ASP A 115 19.64 14.62 1.03
CA ASP A 115 21.01 15.14 1.02
C ASP A 115 21.63 15.17 -0.40
N GLY A 116 20.83 14.90 -1.42
CA GLY A 116 21.24 14.89 -2.83
C GLY A 116 20.85 13.59 -3.54
N PRO A 117 21.16 13.50 -4.85
CA PRO A 117 20.81 12.34 -5.66
C PRO A 117 21.42 11.03 -5.16
N VAL A 118 20.66 9.93 -5.32
CA VAL A 118 21.06 8.58 -4.93
C VAL A 118 21.03 7.65 -6.13
N ILE A 119 22.06 6.82 -6.26
CA ILE A 119 22.18 5.79 -7.30
C ILE A 119 21.71 4.45 -6.75
N LEU A 120 20.96 3.71 -7.56
CA LEU A 120 20.70 2.29 -7.39
C LEU A 120 21.33 1.54 -8.58
N ASP A 121 22.31 0.71 -8.33
CA ASP A 121 22.85 -0.21 -9.32
C ASP A 121 22.04 -1.50 -9.30
N VAL A 122 21.48 -1.88 -10.44
CA VAL A 122 20.68 -3.10 -10.63
C VAL A 122 21.42 -4.02 -11.61
N PRO A 123 21.73 -5.27 -11.22
CA PRO A 123 22.37 -6.22 -12.12
C PRO A 123 21.39 -6.69 -13.22
N PRO A 124 21.90 -7.15 -14.39
CA PRO A 124 21.06 -7.66 -15.47
C PRO A 124 20.32 -8.94 -15.10
N ALA A 125 19.22 -9.23 -15.77
CA ALA A 125 18.65 -10.57 -15.74
C ALA A 125 19.63 -11.60 -16.34
N THR A 126 19.59 -12.83 -15.83
CA THR A 126 20.41 -13.95 -16.32
C THR A 126 19.52 -15.09 -16.77
N LYS A 127 20.10 -16.18 -17.28
CA LYS A 127 19.36 -17.42 -17.55
C LYS A 127 18.85 -18.10 -16.27
N ARG A 128 19.41 -17.76 -15.10
CA ARG A 128 19.11 -18.37 -13.81
C ARG A 128 18.25 -17.49 -12.90
N THR A 129 18.32 -16.17 -13.04
CA THR A 129 17.60 -15.23 -12.17
C THR A 129 17.16 -14.00 -12.94
N ALA A 130 15.89 -13.66 -12.85
CA ALA A 130 15.36 -12.38 -13.29
C ALA A 130 15.16 -11.45 -12.08
N ILE A 131 15.50 -10.17 -12.26
CA ILE A 131 15.22 -9.13 -11.27
C ILE A 131 14.15 -8.20 -11.84
N PHE A 132 13.11 -7.97 -11.06
CA PHE A 132 12.11 -6.95 -11.39
C PHE A 132 11.40 -6.44 -10.14
N GLY A 133 10.88 -5.25 -10.24
CA GLY A 133 10.10 -4.59 -9.21
C GLY A 133 9.80 -3.16 -9.55
N SER A 134 9.54 -2.36 -8.54
CA SER A 134 9.30 -0.93 -8.71
C SER A 134 9.96 -0.14 -7.58
N ALA A 135 10.25 1.12 -7.87
CA ALA A 135 10.52 2.13 -6.88
C ALA A 135 9.23 2.93 -6.65
N ILE A 136 8.87 3.15 -5.39
CA ILE A 136 7.69 3.90 -4.99
C ILE A 136 8.09 5.02 -4.03
N ASN A 137 7.39 6.15 -4.05
CA ASN A 137 7.63 7.21 -3.09
C ASN A 137 7.01 6.88 -1.71
N VAL A 138 7.13 7.78 -0.75
CA VAL A 138 6.59 7.56 0.62
C VAL A 138 5.08 7.37 0.65
N TRP A 139 4.35 7.88 -0.34
CA TRP A 139 2.90 7.70 -0.52
C TRP A 139 2.53 6.40 -1.26
N GLN A 140 3.52 5.55 -1.52
CA GLN A 140 3.41 4.31 -2.28
C GLN A 140 3.00 4.50 -3.75
N VAL A 141 3.24 5.69 -4.30
CA VAL A 141 3.05 5.97 -5.72
C VAL A 141 4.27 5.46 -6.50
N PRO A 142 4.10 4.62 -7.53
CA PRO A 142 5.20 4.12 -8.35
C PRO A 142 5.88 5.25 -9.14
N VAL A 143 7.18 5.44 -8.90
CA VAL A 143 8.00 6.46 -9.58
C VAL A 143 8.88 5.87 -10.69
N ALA A 144 9.23 4.58 -10.60
CA ALA A 144 9.93 3.85 -11.66
C ALA A 144 9.64 2.35 -11.58
N ASP A 145 9.49 1.71 -12.74
CA ASP A 145 9.58 0.27 -12.87
C ASP A 145 11.02 -0.13 -13.14
N ILE A 146 11.44 -1.30 -12.63
CA ILE A 146 12.79 -1.85 -12.73
C ILE A 146 12.70 -3.27 -13.27
N GLY A 147 13.57 -3.63 -14.20
CA GLY A 147 13.54 -4.92 -14.87
C GLY A 147 12.82 -4.87 -16.24
N PRO A 148 12.24 -5.97 -16.72
CA PRO A 148 11.70 -6.05 -18.10
C PRO A 148 10.64 -5.02 -18.48
N ALA A 149 9.92 -4.47 -17.49
CA ALA A 149 8.95 -3.39 -17.69
C ALA A 149 9.53 -2.00 -17.42
N GLY A 150 10.77 -1.92 -16.92
CA GLY A 150 11.46 -0.70 -16.59
C GLY A 150 12.27 -0.15 -17.76
N ALA A 151 12.88 1.03 -17.56
CA ALA A 151 13.74 1.67 -18.54
C ALA A 151 15.03 0.87 -18.83
N ASP A 152 15.43 -0.04 -17.94
CA ASP A 152 16.55 -0.96 -18.11
C ASP A 152 16.20 -2.19 -18.97
N GLU A 153 14.93 -2.43 -19.29
CA GLU A 153 14.46 -3.56 -20.09
C GLU A 153 14.98 -4.92 -19.60
N GLY A 154 15.27 -5.05 -18.31
CA GLY A 154 15.87 -6.23 -17.71
C GLY A 154 17.37 -6.40 -17.98
N LYS A 155 18.00 -5.44 -18.65
CA LYS A 155 19.45 -5.44 -18.93
C LYS A 155 20.29 -4.97 -17.74
N GLY A 156 19.61 -4.58 -16.66
CA GLY A 156 20.23 -3.89 -15.52
C GLY A 156 20.61 -2.46 -15.85
N GLY A 157 21.05 -1.72 -14.85
CA GLY A 157 21.44 -0.32 -15.07
C GLY A 157 21.58 0.46 -13.77
N ARG A 158 21.91 1.73 -13.92
CA ARG A 158 22.04 2.70 -12.83
C ARG A 158 20.84 3.61 -12.82
N TYR A 159 19.95 3.45 -11.86
CA TYR A 159 18.86 4.38 -11.62
C TYR A 159 19.36 5.54 -10.75
N LEU A 160 19.11 6.78 -11.19
CA LEU A 160 19.51 8.00 -10.48
C LEU A 160 18.27 8.70 -9.94
N PHE A 161 18.02 8.59 -8.65
CA PHE A 161 16.91 9.22 -7.96
C PHE A 161 17.26 10.67 -7.64
N LEU A 162 16.53 11.60 -8.27
CA LEU A 162 16.77 13.04 -8.21
C LEU A 162 15.80 13.70 -7.22
N PRO A 163 16.28 14.44 -6.21
CA PRO A 163 15.40 15.11 -5.25
C PRO A 163 14.49 16.17 -5.89
N PRO A 164 13.41 16.55 -5.22
CA PRO A 164 12.55 17.64 -5.68
C PRO A 164 13.33 18.89 -6.03
N GLY A 165 13.10 19.44 -7.21
CA GLY A 165 13.74 20.68 -7.68
C GLY A 165 15.22 20.55 -8.06
N TYR A 166 15.76 19.36 -8.20
CA TYR A 166 17.15 19.16 -8.63
C TYR A 166 17.42 19.78 -10.00
N LYS A 167 18.51 20.55 -10.10
CA LYS A 167 18.94 21.29 -11.31
C LYS A 167 20.35 20.92 -11.76
N GLY A 168 20.97 19.91 -11.14
CA GLY A 168 22.29 19.46 -11.54
C GLY A 168 22.27 18.57 -12.79
N ASP A 169 23.45 18.19 -13.27
CA ASP A 169 23.60 17.35 -14.46
C ASP A 169 23.15 15.90 -14.21
N ASN A 170 22.60 15.29 -15.24
CA ASN A 170 22.33 13.86 -15.30
C ASN A 170 23.44 13.20 -16.13
N PRO A 171 24.27 12.33 -15.54
CA PRO A 171 25.24 11.57 -16.31
C PRO A 171 24.57 10.70 -17.38
N ASP A 172 25.09 10.68 -18.60
CA ASP A 172 24.49 10.01 -19.78
C ASP A 172 24.28 8.50 -19.62
N ASN A 173 25.03 7.86 -18.69
CA ASN A 173 24.94 6.43 -18.44
C ASN A 173 24.03 6.04 -17.27
N MET A 174 23.15 6.96 -16.85
CA MET A 174 22.19 6.74 -15.75
C MET A 174 20.76 6.97 -16.21
N ILE A 175 19.85 6.23 -15.61
CA ILE A 175 18.40 6.33 -15.81
C ILE A 175 17.85 7.32 -14.78
N PRO A 176 17.49 8.55 -15.16
CA PRO A 176 17.02 9.55 -14.20
C PRO A 176 15.58 9.27 -13.75
N VAL A 177 15.36 9.32 -12.44
CA VAL A 177 14.05 9.24 -11.80
C VAL A 177 13.82 10.51 -11.01
N LYS A 178 12.94 11.38 -11.51
CA LYS A 178 12.57 12.63 -10.82
C LYS A 178 11.60 12.34 -9.69
N LEU A 179 11.89 12.86 -8.51
CA LEU A 179 11.07 12.68 -7.32
C LEU A 179 10.32 13.98 -6.96
N ASP A 180 9.15 13.81 -6.38
CA ASP A 180 8.36 14.85 -5.71
C ASP A 180 8.46 14.76 -4.17
N GLN A 181 9.03 13.67 -3.67
CA GLN A 181 9.33 13.36 -2.28
C GLN A 181 10.80 12.99 -2.13
N TYR A 182 11.34 12.96 -0.91
CA TYR A 182 12.74 12.54 -0.69
C TYR A 182 12.87 11.04 -0.52
N GLY A 183 11.90 10.40 0.15
CA GLY A 183 11.90 8.99 0.47
C GLY A 183 11.46 8.12 -0.70
N VAL A 184 12.21 7.04 -0.94
CA VAL A 184 11.89 6.02 -1.94
C VAL A 184 12.04 4.65 -1.30
N TYR A 185 11.03 3.82 -1.50
CA TYR A 185 11.10 2.40 -1.21
C TYR A 185 11.19 1.60 -2.50
N ILE A 186 12.12 0.65 -2.53
CA ILE A 186 12.35 -0.21 -3.68
C ILE A 186 12.18 -1.65 -3.23
N ALA A 187 11.29 -2.39 -3.87
CA ALA A 187 11.16 -3.83 -3.68
C ALA A 187 11.45 -4.55 -4.98
N LEU A 188 12.55 -5.26 -5.01
CA LEU A 188 12.97 -6.06 -6.15
C LEU A 188 12.75 -7.54 -5.83
N ARG A 189 12.10 -8.25 -6.74
CA ARG A 189 11.99 -9.70 -6.71
C ARG A 189 13.15 -10.31 -7.49
N CYS A 190 13.79 -11.28 -6.89
CA CYS A 190 14.81 -12.10 -7.54
C CYS A 190 14.17 -13.44 -7.89
N ILE A 191 13.64 -13.57 -9.10
CA ILE A 191 12.87 -14.74 -9.52
C ILE A 191 13.82 -15.85 -9.92
N PRO A 192 13.77 -17.03 -9.28
CA PRO A 192 14.50 -18.21 -9.73
C PRO A 192 13.93 -18.71 -11.07
N LEU A 193 14.81 -18.99 -12.03
CA LEU A 193 14.48 -19.52 -13.37
C LEU A 193 15.06 -20.92 -13.54
N GLY A 194 14.35 -21.78 -14.27
CA GLY A 194 14.77 -23.16 -14.52
C GLY A 194 14.91 -23.96 -13.22
N ASP A 195 16.06 -24.52 -12.98
CA ASP A 195 16.42 -25.32 -11.81
C ASP A 195 17.01 -24.49 -10.65
N THR A 196 17.02 -23.17 -10.78
CA THR A 196 17.56 -22.27 -9.76
C THR A 196 16.74 -22.33 -8.48
N THR A 197 17.39 -22.50 -7.37
CA THR A 197 16.76 -22.54 -6.05
C THR A 197 16.43 -21.12 -5.54
N PHE A 198 15.52 -21.05 -4.55
CA PHE A 198 15.26 -19.80 -3.83
C PHE A 198 16.54 -19.16 -3.28
N ALA A 199 17.41 -19.96 -2.67
CA ALA A 199 18.66 -19.46 -2.05
C ALA A 199 19.64 -18.89 -3.08
N GLU A 200 19.80 -19.53 -4.24
CA GLU A 200 20.66 -19.02 -5.33
C GLU A 200 20.14 -17.72 -5.90
N ALA A 201 18.83 -17.61 -6.12
CA ALA A 201 18.18 -16.38 -6.58
C ALA A 201 18.29 -15.26 -5.53
N ALA A 202 18.19 -15.61 -4.24
CA ALA A 202 18.37 -14.68 -3.14
C ALA A 202 19.81 -14.13 -3.07
N GLU A 203 20.82 -15.00 -3.22
CA GLU A 203 22.23 -14.57 -3.28
C GLU A 203 22.50 -13.59 -4.43
N TYR A 204 21.80 -13.74 -5.55
CA TYR A 204 21.92 -12.82 -6.68
C TYR A 204 21.54 -11.37 -6.32
N SER A 205 20.65 -11.18 -5.34
CA SER A 205 20.27 -9.84 -4.85
C SER A 205 21.45 -9.05 -4.26
N LYS A 206 22.53 -9.72 -3.84
CA LYS A 206 23.73 -9.06 -3.30
C LYS A 206 24.60 -8.37 -4.36
N GLN A 207 24.18 -8.42 -5.63
CA GLN A 207 24.77 -7.61 -6.69
C GLN A 207 24.10 -6.22 -6.82
N ILE A 208 22.97 -6.02 -6.16
CA ILE A 208 22.31 -4.71 -6.07
C ILE A 208 23.15 -3.83 -5.13
N ASN A 209 23.34 -2.56 -5.50
CA ASN A 209 24.04 -1.61 -4.63
C ASN A 209 23.31 -0.24 -4.65
N ALA A 210 23.35 0.47 -3.54
CA ALA A 210 22.74 1.79 -3.41
C ALA A 210 23.69 2.74 -2.68
N TYR A 211 23.88 3.95 -3.23
CA TYR A 211 24.82 4.92 -2.69
C TYR A 211 24.55 6.34 -3.24
N PRO A 212 24.99 7.41 -2.52
CA PRO A 212 24.87 8.79 -3.00
C PRO A 212 25.64 9.03 -4.31
N LEU A 213 25.12 9.88 -5.20
CA LEU A 213 25.78 10.28 -6.46
C LEU A 213 27.20 10.81 -6.23
N SER A 214 27.46 11.48 -5.12
CA SER A 214 28.79 11.98 -4.73
C SER A 214 29.85 10.88 -4.60
N LYS A 215 29.45 9.62 -4.46
CA LYS A 215 30.31 8.44 -4.40
C LYS A 215 30.41 7.69 -5.74
N ALA A 216 29.81 8.18 -6.82
CA ALA A 216 29.76 7.47 -8.11
C ALA A 216 31.13 7.12 -8.71
N LYS A 217 32.18 7.94 -8.48
CA LYS A 217 33.55 7.70 -8.96
C LYS A 217 34.24 6.52 -8.23
N LYS A 218 33.87 6.25 -6.97
CA LYS A 218 34.37 5.15 -6.15
C LYS A 218 33.22 4.63 -5.31
N PRO A 219 32.33 3.81 -5.89
CA PRO A 219 31.18 3.27 -5.19
C PRO A 219 31.60 2.49 -3.93
N PRO A 220 30.92 2.70 -2.81
CA PRO A 220 31.16 1.90 -1.61
C PRO A 220 30.71 0.46 -1.83
N LYS A 221 31.24 -0.48 -1.04
CA LYS A 221 30.69 -1.84 -0.98
C LYS A 221 29.28 -1.78 -0.42
N GLY A 222 28.35 -2.50 -1.05
CA GLY A 222 26.98 -2.61 -0.59
C GLY A 222 26.86 -3.15 0.84
N GLN A 223 25.90 -2.68 1.58
CA GLN A 223 25.53 -3.18 2.91
C GLN A 223 24.32 -4.10 2.78
N TYR A 224 24.44 -5.30 3.32
CA TYR A 224 23.39 -6.33 3.19
C TYR A 224 23.00 -6.86 4.57
N ILE A 225 21.70 -6.92 4.83
CA ILE A 225 21.13 -7.48 6.05
C ILE A 225 20.16 -8.59 5.65
N ASP A 226 20.46 -9.81 6.10
CA ASP A 226 19.56 -10.94 5.94
C ASP A 226 18.43 -10.84 6.97
N MET A 227 17.18 -10.80 6.47
CA MET A 227 15.97 -10.75 7.28
C MET A 227 15.46 -12.14 7.67
N ALA A 228 15.97 -13.20 7.05
CA ALA A 228 15.47 -14.56 7.27
C ALA A 228 15.60 -14.97 8.74
N GLY A 229 14.50 -15.44 9.32
CA GLY A 229 14.43 -15.87 10.72
C GLY A 229 14.53 -14.75 11.76
N LYS A 230 14.47 -13.49 11.35
CA LYS A 230 14.43 -12.33 12.25
C LYS A 230 13.02 -11.81 12.39
N HIS A 231 12.70 -11.27 13.57
CA HIS A 231 11.44 -10.55 13.80
C HIS A 231 11.52 -9.15 13.17
N LEU A 232 10.64 -8.90 12.19
CA LEU A 232 10.51 -7.62 11.49
C LEU A 232 9.17 -6.98 11.86
N PRO A 233 9.13 -6.00 12.79
CA PRO A 233 7.91 -5.33 13.20
C PRO A 233 7.55 -4.21 12.22
N GLY A 234 7.04 -4.56 11.04
CA GLY A 234 6.77 -3.63 9.94
C GLY A 234 5.31 -3.20 9.80
N LEU A 235 4.43 -3.58 10.74
CA LEU A 235 3.01 -3.22 10.70
C LEU A 235 2.73 -1.83 11.26
N PRO A 236 1.79 -1.07 10.70
CA PRO A 236 1.29 0.14 11.32
C PRO A 236 0.55 -0.19 12.62
N ALA A 237 0.74 0.64 13.65
CA ALA A 237 -0.03 0.53 14.89
C ALA A 237 -1.15 1.57 14.91
N TYR A 238 -2.38 1.12 15.23
CA TYR A 238 -3.58 1.96 15.25
C TYR A 238 -3.85 2.51 16.66
N ASP A 239 -2.92 3.34 17.11
CA ASP A 239 -2.96 4.04 18.38
C ASP A 239 -2.28 5.42 18.23
N MET A 240 -1.91 6.07 19.34
CA MET A 240 -1.22 7.37 19.30
C MET A 240 0.11 7.33 18.53
N SER A 241 0.69 6.16 18.27
CA SER A 241 1.91 6.05 17.45
C SER A 241 1.64 6.32 15.97
N PHE A 242 0.41 6.09 15.50
CA PHE A 242 0.00 6.47 14.13
C PHE A 242 0.19 7.97 13.90
N PHE A 243 -0.32 8.80 14.82
CA PHE A 243 -0.17 10.26 14.73
C PHE A 243 1.29 10.72 14.89
N ARG A 244 2.09 10.02 15.68
CA ARG A 244 3.55 10.28 15.75
C ARG A 244 4.24 9.96 14.42
N LYS A 245 3.80 8.91 13.71
CA LYS A 245 4.30 8.62 12.34
C LYS A 245 3.94 9.71 11.34
N ILE A 246 2.75 10.33 11.46
CA ILE A 246 2.40 11.49 10.64
C ILE A 246 3.32 12.68 10.95
N THR A 247 3.66 12.91 12.23
CA THR A 247 4.65 13.95 12.58
C THR A 247 6.01 13.66 11.92
N GLN A 248 6.48 12.42 12.01
CA GLN A 248 7.71 11.97 11.36
C GLN A 248 7.66 12.20 9.84
N LEU A 249 6.54 11.87 9.19
CA LEU A 249 6.32 12.12 7.76
C LEU A 249 6.51 13.60 7.41
N LEU A 250 5.86 14.50 8.16
CA LEU A 250 5.98 15.94 7.91
C LEU A 250 7.41 16.47 8.11
N ASP A 251 8.15 15.90 9.07
CA ASP A 251 9.54 16.30 9.32
C ASP A 251 10.50 15.81 8.23
N GLU A 252 10.20 14.67 7.64
CA GLU A 252 11.06 14.03 6.65
C GLU A 252 10.76 14.46 5.22
N GLU A 253 9.49 14.75 4.89
CA GLU A 253 9.03 14.95 3.51
C GLU A 253 8.46 16.36 3.28
N PRO A 254 8.48 16.86 2.03
CA PRO A 254 7.75 18.06 1.68
C PRO A 254 6.25 17.78 1.61
N LEU A 255 5.43 18.63 2.22
CA LEU A 255 3.98 18.61 2.02
C LEU A 255 3.67 19.18 0.63
N GLN A 256 2.91 18.43 -0.17
CA GLN A 256 2.52 18.85 -1.50
C GLN A 256 1.42 19.93 -1.46
N LYS A 257 1.29 20.72 -2.51
CA LYS A 257 0.21 21.72 -2.60
C LYS A 257 -1.17 21.11 -2.54
N SER A 258 -1.36 19.93 -3.11
CA SER A 258 -2.59 19.13 -3.04
C SER A 258 -2.98 18.79 -1.61
N ASP A 259 -2.02 18.65 -0.70
CA ASP A 259 -2.21 18.22 0.67
C ASP A 259 -2.31 19.36 1.70
N MET A 260 -2.33 20.62 1.25
CA MET A 260 -2.34 21.78 2.17
C MET A 260 -3.59 21.82 3.06
N VAL A 261 -4.75 21.34 2.56
CA VAL A 261 -5.97 21.27 3.37
C VAL A 261 -5.75 20.28 4.52
N MET A 262 -5.18 19.11 4.23
CA MET A 262 -4.83 18.12 5.24
C MET A 262 -3.76 18.66 6.21
N GLY A 263 -2.80 19.43 5.72
CA GLY A 263 -1.84 20.17 6.56
C GLY A 263 -2.54 21.09 7.57
N GLY A 264 -3.59 21.80 7.15
CA GLY A 264 -4.43 22.61 8.04
C GLY A 264 -5.20 21.78 9.07
N MET A 265 -5.73 20.64 8.67
CA MET A 265 -6.38 19.69 9.59
C MET A 265 -5.40 19.15 10.62
N LEU A 266 -4.20 18.77 10.21
CA LEU A 266 -3.12 18.32 11.10
C LEU A 266 -2.71 19.38 12.10
N ALA A 267 -2.51 20.64 11.66
CA ALA A 267 -2.18 21.76 12.53
C ALA A 267 -3.26 22.00 13.60
N SER A 268 -4.55 21.82 13.23
CA SER A 268 -5.68 21.99 14.17
C SER A 268 -5.70 20.97 15.32
N ILE A 269 -5.01 19.84 15.17
CA ILE A 269 -4.86 18.80 16.21
C ILE A 269 -3.44 18.79 16.81
N GLY A 270 -2.62 19.79 16.49
CA GLY A 270 -1.28 19.98 17.04
C GLY A 270 -0.18 19.20 16.37
N ILE A 271 -0.40 18.70 15.15
CA ILE A 271 0.63 18.06 14.30
C ILE A 271 1.14 19.08 13.29
N GLU A 272 2.35 19.57 13.51
CA GLU A 272 3.00 20.58 12.64
C GLU A 272 4.47 20.21 12.44
N LYS A 273 4.98 20.50 11.23
CA LYS A 273 6.39 20.26 10.88
C LYS A 273 7.35 20.95 11.84
N GLY A 274 8.31 20.20 12.37
CA GLY A 274 9.34 20.70 13.28
C GLY A 274 8.85 21.02 14.69
N LYS A 275 7.59 20.70 15.04
CA LYS A 275 7.04 20.91 16.38
C LYS A 275 6.78 19.58 17.09
N PRO A 276 7.06 19.49 18.42
CA PRO A 276 6.78 18.28 19.18
C PRO A 276 5.28 18.02 19.32
N PHE A 277 4.82 16.87 18.88
CA PHE A 277 3.44 16.42 19.07
C PHE A 277 3.21 15.87 20.49
N LYS A 278 2.53 16.64 21.35
CA LYS A 278 2.26 16.32 22.77
C LYS A 278 0.81 16.63 23.14
N PRO A 279 -0.19 15.97 22.57
CA PRO A 279 -1.60 16.24 22.86
C PRO A 279 -1.92 15.93 24.34
N ARG A 280 -2.83 16.72 24.94
CA ARG A 280 -3.26 16.59 26.33
C ARG A 280 -4.78 16.68 26.45
N GLY A 281 -5.32 16.33 27.61
CA GLY A 281 -6.73 16.53 27.97
C GLY A 281 -7.70 15.88 26.96
N LYS A 282 -8.66 16.65 26.48
CA LYS A 282 -9.69 16.19 25.53
C LYS A 282 -9.12 15.83 24.16
N VAL A 283 -8.16 16.60 23.65
CA VAL A 283 -7.50 16.33 22.37
C VAL A 283 -6.86 14.94 22.38
N LYS A 284 -6.10 14.59 23.44
CA LYS A 284 -5.50 13.26 23.55
C LYS A 284 -6.56 12.17 23.56
N LYS A 285 -7.62 12.31 24.39
CA LYS A 285 -8.72 11.32 24.46
C LYS A 285 -9.44 11.16 23.11
N ALA A 286 -9.67 12.27 22.41
CA ALA A 286 -10.32 12.28 21.11
C ALA A 286 -9.48 11.52 20.07
N LEU A 287 -8.17 11.75 20.02
CA LEU A 287 -7.27 11.07 19.11
C LEU A 287 -7.06 9.59 19.46
N GLU A 288 -7.06 9.23 20.76
CA GLU A 288 -7.04 7.82 21.18
C GLU A 288 -8.30 7.06 20.74
N GLN A 289 -9.46 7.73 20.74
CA GLN A 289 -10.69 7.14 20.20
C GLN A 289 -10.68 7.14 18.69
N ALA A 290 -10.26 8.23 18.04
CA ALA A 290 -10.15 8.31 16.58
C ALA A 290 -9.21 7.24 15.99
N ALA A 291 -8.15 6.86 16.72
CA ALA A 291 -7.26 5.80 16.28
C ALA A 291 -7.96 4.43 16.20
N LYS A 292 -8.88 4.14 17.11
CA LYS A 292 -9.67 2.90 17.12
C LYS A 292 -10.73 2.92 16.02
N ASP A 293 -11.51 4.00 15.99
CA ASP A 293 -12.62 4.12 15.04
C ASP A 293 -12.13 4.32 13.61
N GLY A 294 -10.94 4.94 13.42
CA GLY A 294 -10.24 5.01 12.15
C GLY A 294 -9.76 3.63 11.66
N TYR A 295 -9.32 2.75 12.56
CA TYR A 295 -9.06 1.35 12.21
C TYR A 295 -10.36 0.66 11.76
N ASP A 296 -11.46 0.81 12.49
CA ASP A 296 -12.74 0.20 12.15
C ASP A 296 -13.28 0.75 10.82
N TYR A 297 -13.05 2.03 10.52
CA TYR A 297 -13.38 2.65 9.24
C TYR A 297 -12.60 2.01 8.07
N LEU A 298 -11.28 1.85 8.23
CA LEU A 298 -10.43 1.18 7.25
C LEU A 298 -10.82 -0.31 7.06
N GLU A 299 -11.20 -1.01 8.15
CA GLU A 299 -11.73 -2.38 8.08
C GLU A 299 -13.05 -2.44 7.30
N TYR A 300 -13.97 -1.52 7.56
CA TYR A 300 -15.23 -1.42 6.81
C TYR A 300 -14.99 -1.29 5.30
N MET A 301 -14.07 -0.40 4.90
CA MET A 301 -13.72 -0.23 3.49
C MET A 301 -13.02 -1.47 2.90
N PHE A 302 -12.14 -2.12 3.67
CA PHE A 302 -11.50 -3.37 3.26
C PHE A 302 -12.51 -4.49 3.00
N GLU A 303 -13.56 -4.59 3.81
CA GLU A 303 -14.59 -5.63 3.70
C GLU A 303 -15.66 -5.32 2.65
N THR A 304 -15.73 -4.07 2.18
CA THR A 304 -16.78 -3.58 1.29
C THR A 304 -16.27 -3.50 -0.15
N PRO A 305 -16.84 -4.27 -1.10
CA PRO A 305 -16.49 -4.13 -2.51
C PRO A 305 -16.79 -2.71 -3.02
N GLY A 306 -15.92 -2.19 -3.88
CA GLY A 306 -16.08 -0.86 -4.48
C GLY A 306 -15.02 0.15 -4.03
N TYR A 307 -14.40 -0.05 -2.88
CA TYR A 307 -13.21 0.71 -2.46
C TYR A 307 -11.93 0.16 -3.10
N SER A 308 -11.11 -0.57 -2.36
CA SER A 308 -9.84 -1.12 -2.87
C SER A 308 -9.97 -2.43 -3.66
N MET A 309 -11.13 -3.07 -3.60
CA MET A 309 -11.39 -4.34 -4.25
C MET A 309 -12.75 -4.34 -4.97
N GLU A 310 -12.84 -5.12 -6.05
CA GLU A 310 -14.08 -5.38 -6.78
C GLU A 310 -14.25 -6.87 -7.04
N ARG A 311 -15.50 -7.35 -7.16
CA ARG A 311 -15.76 -8.74 -7.51
C ARG A 311 -15.19 -9.07 -8.88
N TYR A 312 -14.35 -10.08 -8.94
CA TYR A 312 -13.76 -10.50 -10.21
C TYR A 312 -14.80 -11.21 -11.09
N TRP A 313 -15.63 -12.07 -10.49
CA TRP A 313 -16.81 -12.67 -11.12
C TRP A 313 -18.05 -12.29 -10.33
N PRO A 314 -19.15 -11.92 -11.00
CA PRO A 314 -20.38 -11.48 -10.32
C PRO A 314 -20.99 -12.55 -9.39
N ASP A 315 -20.79 -13.83 -9.73
CA ASP A 315 -21.35 -15.01 -9.07
C ASP A 315 -20.36 -15.70 -8.11
N ARG A 316 -19.24 -15.04 -7.76
CA ARG A 316 -18.20 -15.56 -6.87
C ARG A 316 -17.84 -14.56 -5.80
N GLN A 317 -17.27 -15.06 -4.70
CA GLN A 317 -16.79 -14.21 -3.61
C GLN A 317 -15.37 -13.65 -3.83
N TRP A 318 -14.66 -14.15 -4.85
CA TRP A 318 -13.33 -13.69 -5.19
C TRP A 318 -13.34 -12.26 -5.72
N MET A 319 -12.45 -11.46 -5.17
CA MET A 319 -12.26 -10.05 -5.53
C MET A 319 -10.86 -9.83 -6.11
N SER A 320 -10.74 -8.95 -7.09
CA SER A 320 -9.46 -8.40 -7.54
C SER A 320 -9.20 -7.05 -6.90
N ILE A 321 -7.93 -6.66 -6.82
CA ILE A 321 -7.58 -5.29 -6.50
C ILE A 321 -8.14 -4.39 -7.62
N ARG A 322 -8.87 -3.37 -7.23
CA ARG A 322 -9.41 -2.38 -8.14
C ARG A 322 -8.31 -1.35 -8.45
N ALA A 323 -7.91 -1.25 -9.72
CA ALA A 323 -7.07 -0.15 -10.16
C ALA A 323 -7.94 1.12 -10.26
N PRO A 324 -7.61 2.19 -9.55
CA PRO A 324 -8.46 3.37 -9.49
C PRO A 324 -8.51 4.12 -10.81
N SER A 325 -7.47 4.06 -11.63
CA SER A 325 -7.39 4.74 -12.92
C SER A 325 -6.77 3.86 -14.02
N LYS A 326 -6.87 4.31 -15.28
CA LYS A 326 -6.17 3.68 -16.42
C LYS A 326 -4.64 3.78 -16.30
N GLU A 327 -4.15 4.75 -15.55
CA GLU A 327 -2.74 4.95 -15.25
C GLU A 327 -2.22 3.97 -14.18
N GLY A 328 -3.11 3.17 -13.57
CA GLY A 328 -2.79 2.22 -12.51
C GLY A 328 -3.08 2.76 -11.11
N PHE A 329 -2.17 2.50 -10.15
CA PHE A 329 -2.36 2.88 -8.75
C PHE A 329 -1.94 4.32 -8.45
N VAL A 330 -2.36 5.23 -9.29
CA VAL A 330 -2.35 6.68 -9.07
C VAL A 330 -3.78 7.07 -8.74
N PHE A 331 -4.02 7.50 -7.51
CA PHE A 331 -5.38 7.79 -6.98
C PHE A 331 -5.84 9.22 -7.30
N ASP A 332 -5.14 9.91 -8.19
CA ASP A 332 -5.44 11.26 -8.66
C ASP A 332 -6.33 11.16 -9.91
N GLU A 333 -7.56 11.69 -9.82
CA GLU A 333 -8.53 11.79 -10.92
C GLU A 333 -8.52 13.18 -11.59
N GLY A 334 -7.47 13.98 -11.31
CA GLY A 334 -7.28 15.32 -11.84
C GLY A 334 -7.94 16.41 -11.01
N ASP A 335 -9.21 16.27 -10.65
CA ASP A 335 -9.96 17.25 -9.85
C ASP A 335 -10.02 16.87 -8.36
N TYR A 336 -9.83 15.60 -8.02
CA TYR A 336 -9.86 15.10 -6.65
C TYR A 336 -9.01 13.84 -6.48
N LEU A 337 -8.67 13.54 -5.24
CA LEU A 337 -7.98 12.32 -4.85
C LEU A 337 -9.02 11.30 -4.37
N LEU A 338 -8.94 10.07 -4.86
CA LEU A 338 -9.69 8.91 -4.33
C LEU A 338 -9.11 8.53 -2.98
N LEU A 339 -9.52 9.25 -1.94
CA LEU A 339 -8.92 9.18 -0.61
C LEU A 339 -9.20 7.83 0.06
N ASP A 340 -10.48 7.46 0.13
CA ASP A 340 -10.96 6.24 0.78
C ASP A 340 -10.42 4.98 0.09
N GLU A 341 -10.39 4.96 -1.25
CA GLU A 341 -9.86 3.84 -2.02
C GLU A 341 -8.35 3.66 -1.76
N ARG A 342 -7.62 4.78 -1.65
CA ARG A 342 -6.20 4.79 -1.35
C ARG A 342 -5.93 4.32 0.09
N GLY A 343 -6.64 4.87 1.06
CA GLY A 343 -6.56 4.48 2.47
C GLY A 343 -6.90 3.01 2.64
N SER A 344 -8.03 2.57 2.09
CA SER A 344 -8.46 1.18 2.08
C SER A 344 -7.43 0.25 1.48
N LEU A 345 -6.83 0.58 0.32
CA LEU A 345 -5.84 -0.28 -0.33
C LEU A 345 -4.61 -0.46 0.55
N TYR A 346 -4.01 0.63 1.00
CA TYR A 346 -2.75 0.57 1.74
C TYR A 346 -2.90 0.19 3.22
N HIS A 347 -4.14 0.00 3.67
CA HIS A 347 -4.43 -0.68 4.94
C HIS A 347 -4.09 -2.17 4.91
N TRP A 348 -4.23 -2.84 3.75
CA TRP A 348 -4.04 -4.28 3.66
C TRP A 348 -2.97 -4.73 2.64
N VAL A 349 -2.50 -3.83 1.77
CA VAL A 349 -1.45 -4.10 0.78
C VAL A 349 -0.30 -3.12 0.97
N THR A 350 0.90 -3.59 0.73
CA THR A 350 2.07 -2.73 0.55
C THR A 350 2.67 -3.02 -0.82
N PHE A 351 3.17 -1.98 -1.48
CA PHE A 351 3.88 -2.13 -2.72
C PHE A 351 3.03 -2.72 -3.85
N VAL A 352 2.22 -1.87 -4.45
CA VAL A 352 1.47 -2.21 -5.66
C VAL A 352 2.26 -1.71 -6.88
N PRO A 353 2.53 -2.56 -7.90
CA PRO A 353 3.17 -2.11 -9.13
C PRO A 353 2.27 -1.12 -9.87
N ARG A 354 2.84 -0.27 -10.71
CA ARG A 354 2.07 0.72 -11.49
C ARG A 354 0.91 0.08 -12.25
N ARG A 355 1.13 -1.11 -12.82
CA ARG A 355 0.10 -1.88 -13.53
C ARG A 355 0.12 -3.33 -13.07
N LEU A 356 -1.00 -3.84 -12.61
CA LEU A 356 -1.24 -5.27 -12.51
C LEU A 356 -1.36 -5.83 -13.92
N GLY A 357 -0.69 -6.93 -14.20
CA GLY A 357 -0.73 -7.42 -15.57
C GLY A 357 -0.06 -8.77 -15.76
N LYS A 358 0.62 -8.92 -16.88
CA LYS A 358 1.14 -10.19 -17.39
C LYS A 358 2.13 -10.94 -16.48
N ALA A 359 2.75 -10.26 -15.50
CA ALA A 359 3.69 -10.89 -14.59
C ALA A 359 2.99 -11.66 -13.46
N SER A 360 1.94 -11.06 -12.88
CA SER A 360 1.15 -11.71 -11.81
C SER A 360 -0.23 -11.10 -11.67
N ALA A 361 -1.20 -11.90 -11.25
CA ALA A 361 -2.54 -11.47 -10.91
C ALA A 361 -2.94 -12.08 -9.55
N TYR A 362 -3.79 -11.36 -8.80
CA TYR A 362 -4.19 -11.73 -7.44
C TYR A 362 -5.69 -11.71 -7.32
N LEU A 363 -6.23 -12.75 -6.68
CA LEU A 363 -7.62 -12.78 -6.23
C LEU A 363 -7.64 -12.92 -4.71
N THR A 364 -8.45 -12.10 -4.07
CA THR A 364 -8.61 -12.05 -2.62
C THR A 364 -10.00 -12.49 -2.24
N VAL A 365 -10.14 -13.28 -1.18
CA VAL A 365 -11.44 -13.68 -0.67
C VAL A 365 -11.48 -13.54 0.84
N LEU A 366 -12.55 -12.87 1.34
CA LEU A 366 -12.84 -12.65 2.75
C LEU A 366 -14.03 -13.48 3.22
N ARG A 367 -14.81 -14.03 2.28
CA ARG A 367 -16.09 -14.67 2.54
C ARG A 367 -16.14 -16.07 1.92
N ASP A 368 -16.88 -16.97 2.58
CA ASP A 368 -17.18 -18.28 2.01
C ASP A 368 -18.23 -18.17 0.88
N GLY A 369 -18.54 -19.29 0.22
CA GLY A 369 -19.50 -19.34 -0.87
C GLY A 369 -20.92 -18.90 -0.49
N GLU A 370 -21.25 -18.90 0.80
CA GLU A 370 -22.53 -18.40 1.34
C GLU A 370 -22.46 -16.89 1.72
N GLY A 371 -21.34 -16.21 1.49
CA GLY A 371 -21.13 -14.81 1.77
C GLY A 371 -20.80 -14.44 3.21
N ARG A 372 -20.51 -15.43 4.09
CA ARG A 372 -20.11 -15.21 5.49
C ARG A 372 -18.61 -14.95 5.56
N LEU A 373 -18.18 -14.02 6.42
CA LEU A 373 -16.77 -13.78 6.68
C LEU A 373 -16.07 -15.07 7.15
N LEU A 374 -14.83 -15.25 6.69
CA LEU A 374 -14.00 -16.39 7.09
C LEU A 374 -13.58 -16.25 8.55
N SER A 375 -14.05 -17.17 9.38
CA SER A 375 -13.81 -17.17 10.83
C SER A 375 -12.73 -18.17 11.23
N GLY A 376 -11.89 -17.78 12.18
CA GLY A 376 -10.89 -18.66 12.77
C GLY A 376 -11.46 -19.89 13.51
N LYS A 377 -12.75 -19.88 13.79
CA LYS A 377 -13.44 -20.98 14.50
C LYS A 377 -13.90 -22.11 13.57
N ALA A 378 -13.86 -21.90 12.27
CA ALA A 378 -14.36 -22.83 11.26
C ALA A 378 -13.22 -23.48 10.47
N THR A 379 -13.50 -24.60 9.83
CA THR A 379 -12.63 -25.26 8.85
C THR A 379 -13.20 -25.02 7.46
N TYR A 380 -12.34 -24.64 6.54
CA TYR A 380 -12.71 -24.33 5.16
C TYR A 380 -11.93 -25.18 4.17
N ARG A 381 -12.50 -25.34 2.98
CA ARG A 381 -11.91 -26.01 1.83
C ARG A 381 -11.90 -25.10 0.61
N LEU A 382 -10.78 -25.04 -0.11
CA LEU A 382 -10.68 -24.53 -1.46
C LEU A 382 -10.34 -25.68 -2.40
N ARG A 383 -11.22 -25.98 -3.37
CA ARG A 383 -10.88 -26.89 -4.45
C ARG A 383 -10.14 -26.14 -5.55
N VAL A 384 -8.87 -26.47 -5.71
CA VAL A 384 -8.01 -25.91 -6.77
C VAL A 384 -8.10 -26.82 -7.99
N PRO A 385 -8.65 -26.34 -9.13
CA PRO A 385 -8.78 -27.12 -10.34
C PRO A 385 -7.43 -27.61 -10.89
N THR A 386 -7.45 -28.68 -11.68
CA THR A 386 -6.26 -29.27 -12.30
C THR A 386 -5.53 -28.26 -13.20
N LYS A 387 -6.29 -27.48 -13.98
CA LYS A 387 -5.78 -26.49 -14.91
C LYS A 387 -6.00 -25.09 -14.34
N ILE A 388 -4.96 -24.54 -13.74
CA ILE A 388 -4.92 -23.15 -13.30
C ILE A 388 -4.26 -22.32 -14.42
N PRO A 389 -4.84 -21.19 -14.86
CA PRO A 389 -4.29 -20.34 -15.93
C PRO A 389 -3.11 -19.49 -15.41
N ALA A 390 -2.04 -20.16 -15.05
CA ALA A 390 -0.80 -19.59 -14.57
C ALA A 390 0.36 -20.33 -15.23
N ARG A 391 1.00 -19.72 -16.23
CA ARG A 391 2.11 -20.29 -16.98
C ARG A 391 3.26 -20.76 -16.09
N ASP A 392 3.59 -19.94 -15.07
CA ASP A 392 4.76 -20.18 -14.25
C ASP A 392 4.39 -21.02 -13.01
N PHE A 393 3.54 -20.49 -12.14
CA PHE A 393 3.01 -21.20 -10.97
C PHE A 393 1.84 -20.45 -10.35
N TRP A 394 1.15 -21.08 -9.40
CA TRP A 394 0.16 -20.44 -8.54
C TRP A 394 0.53 -20.63 -7.06
N SER A 395 0.02 -19.75 -6.21
CA SER A 395 0.12 -19.90 -4.76
C SER A 395 -1.15 -19.43 -4.06
N VAL A 396 -1.40 -20.00 -2.89
CA VAL A 396 -2.48 -19.57 -1.98
C VAL A 396 -1.90 -19.37 -0.58
N ILE A 397 -2.20 -18.21 0.01
CA ILE A 397 -1.68 -17.82 1.32
C ILE A 397 -2.84 -17.30 2.16
N ALA A 398 -2.90 -17.74 3.44
CA ALA A 398 -3.84 -17.22 4.43
C ALA A 398 -3.18 -16.11 5.26
N TYR A 399 -3.92 -15.04 5.49
CA TYR A 399 -3.48 -13.88 6.29
C TYR A 399 -4.45 -13.64 7.44
N SER A 400 -3.93 -13.14 8.54
CA SER A 400 -4.76 -12.63 9.64
C SER A 400 -5.61 -11.45 9.16
N LYS A 401 -6.93 -11.55 9.35
CA LYS A 401 -7.82 -10.43 9.02
C LYS A 401 -7.47 -9.19 9.85
N LYS A 402 -7.08 -9.35 11.10
CA LYS A 402 -6.74 -8.27 12.02
C LYS A 402 -5.46 -7.53 11.62
N THR A 403 -4.39 -8.24 11.29
CA THR A 403 -3.07 -7.62 11.08
C THR A 403 -2.71 -7.49 9.60
N LYS A 404 -3.42 -8.16 8.71
CA LYS A 404 -3.12 -8.29 7.27
C LYS A 404 -1.77 -8.99 7.00
N ALA A 405 -1.10 -9.49 8.02
CA ALA A 405 0.16 -10.23 7.96
C ALA A 405 -0.06 -11.75 7.98
N PHE A 406 1.02 -12.50 7.85
CA PHE A 406 0.98 -13.95 8.04
C PHE A 406 0.49 -14.31 9.45
N ILE A 407 -0.27 -15.39 9.54
CA ILE A 407 -0.76 -15.92 10.81
C ILE A 407 0.36 -16.68 11.52
N TYR A 408 0.64 -16.30 12.77
CA TYR A 408 1.56 -17.06 13.63
C TYR A 408 1.02 -18.44 13.91
N ASN A 409 1.83 -19.47 13.61
CA ASN A 409 1.47 -20.86 13.86
C ASN A 409 2.70 -21.73 14.11
N LYS A 410 2.49 -22.85 14.80
CA LYS A 410 3.57 -23.77 15.22
C LYS A 410 4.27 -24.48 14.05
N THR A 411 3.63 -24.58 12.90
CA THR A 411 4.19 -25.30 11.73
C THR A 411 5.08 -24.40 10.88
N GLY A 412 4.98 -23.09 11.02
CA GLY A 412 5.61 -22.10 10.15
C GLY A 412 5.01 -22.03 8.74
N ARG A 413 4.00 -22.85 8.42
CA ARG A 413 3.34 -22.85 7.11
C ARG A 413 2.35 -21.70 7.03
N VAL A 414 2.52 -20.83 6.05
CA VAL A 414 1.63 -19.68 5.79
C VAL A 414 0.83 -19.82 4.50
N GLY A 415 1.25 -20.74 3.61
CA GLY A 415 0.61 -20.96 2.31
C GLY A 415 1.09 -22.25 1.65
N LEU A 416 0.52 -22.53 0.49
CA LEU A 416 0.85 -23.63 -0.42
C LEU A 416 0.90 -23.12 -1.86
N SER A 417 1.61 -23.82 -2.73
CA SER A 417 1.75 -23.46 -4.14
C SER A 417 1.80 -24.68 -5.05
N SER A 418 1.79 -24.47 -6.36
CA SER A 418 1.95 -25.58 -7.32
C SER A 418 3.29 -26.31 -7.16
N TYR A 419 4.31 -25.69 -6.56
CA TYR A 419 5.58 -26.35 -6.24
C TYR A 419 5.44 -27.43 -5.15
N ASP A 420 4.41 -27.33 -4.32
CA ASP A 420 4.14 -28.31 -3.25
C ASP A 420 3.30 -29.50 -3.73
N LYS A 421 2.82 -29.49 -5.00
CA LYS A 421 1.85 -30.47 -5.52
C LYS A 421 2.32 -31.92 -5.39
N SER A 422 3.62 -32.18 -5.52
CA SER A 422 4.19 -33.53 -5.36
C SER A 422 4.07 -34.08 -3.93
N LYS A 423 3.87 -33.21 -2.93
CA LYS A 423 3.70 -33.56 -1.52
C LYS A 423 2.23 -33.54 -1.09
N MET A 424 1.35 -32.97 -1.90
CA MET A 424 -0.08 -32.87 -1.61
C MET A 424 -0.80 -34.15 -2.00
N LYS A 425 -1.92 -34.41 -1.31
CA LYS A 425 -2.89 -35.39 -1.75
C LYS A 425 -3.70 -34.79 -2.90
N VAL A 426 -3.65 -35.45 -4.06
CA VAL A 426 -4.33 -35.05 -5.29
C VAL A 426 -5.58 -35.88 -5.45
N ASN A 427 -6.69 -35.28 -5.87
CA ASN A 427 -7.94 -35.98 -6.16
C ASN A 427 -7.85 -36.77 -7.49
N ASP A 428 -8.78 -37.73 -7.72
CA ASP A 428 -8.79 -38.58 -8.91
C ASP A 428 -8.91 -37.78 -10.21
N ASP A 429 -9.55 -36.61 -10.19
CA ASP A 429 -9.66 -35.67 -11.32
C ASP A 429 -8.43 -34.75 -11.49
N GLY A 430 -7.39 -34.94 -10.67
CA GLY A 430 -6.17 -34.16 -10.66
C GLY A 430 -6.28 -32.78 -9.97
N SER A 431 -7.44 -32.42 -9.44
CA SER A 431 -7.61 -31.23 -8.58
C SER A 431 -6.95 -31.43 -7.21
N VAL A 432 -6.77 -30.33 -6.46
CA VAL A 432 -6.21 -30.37 -5.11
C VAL A 432 -7.14 -29.61 -4.17
N ASP A 433 -7.57 -30.29 -3.08
CA ASP A 433 -8.30 -29.64 -2.02
C ASP A 433 -7.33 -29.04 -0.99
N ILE A 434 -7.38 -27.73 -0.74
CA ILE A 434 -6.59 -27.04 0.26
C ILE A 434 -7.50 -26.65 1.42
N TYR A 435 -7.05 -26.96 2.64
CA TYR A 435 -7.82 -26.76 3.86
C TYR A 435 -7.25 -25.61 4.68
N PHE A 436 -8.15 -24.83 5.30
CA PHE A 436 -7.82 -23.73 6.22
C PHE A 436 -8.56 -23.99 7.52
N GLY A 437 -7.84 -24.05 8.63
CA GLY A 437 -8.45 -24.34 9.92
C GLY A 437 -7.41 -24.38 11.04
N LYS A 438 -7.90 -24.48 12.28
CA LYS A 438 -7.04 -24.57 13.47
C LYS A 438 -6.21 -25.85 13.47
N SER A 439 -6.75 -26.93 12.91
CA SER A 439 -6.11 -28.25 12.78
C SER A 439 -6.34 -28.83 11.38
N ALA A 440 -5.43 -29.69 10.97
CA ALA A 440 -5.56 -30.40 9.71
C ALA A 440 -6.66 -31.43 9.79
N PRO A 441 -7.48 -31.64 8.74
CA PRO A 441 -8.30 -32.86 8.63
C PRO A 441 -7.38 -34.08 8.58
N LYS A 442 -7.81 -35.20 9.22
CA LYS A 442 -7.01 -36.41 9.34
C LYS A 442 -6.52 -36.93 7.99
N GLY A 443 -5.20 -37.10 7.85
CA GLY A 443 -4.55 -37.60 6.63
C GLY A 443 -4.44 -36.57 5.50
N LEU A 444 -4.71 -35.26 5.79
CA LEU A 444 -4.65 -34.17 4.84
C LEU A 444 -3.70 -33.04 5.32
N GLU A 445 -2.74 -33.38 6.18
CA GLU A 445 -1.78 -32.47 6.76
C GLU A 445 -0.92 -31.78 5.69
N SER A 446 -0.67 -32.45 4.56
CA SER A 446 0.07 -31.89 3.41
C SER A 446 -0.70 -30.79 2.68
N ASN A 447 -2.02 -30.82 2.75
CA ASN A 447 -2.94 -29.91 2.05
C ASN A 447 -3.51 -28.82 2.96
N TRP A 448 -2.99 -28.67 4.17
CA TRP A 448 -3.55 -27.78 5.18
C TRP A 448 -2.69 -26.55 5.41
N ILE A 449 -3.34 -25.40 5.53
CA ILE A 449 -2.78 -24.12 5.93
C ILE A 449 -3.42 -23.74 7.28
N PRO A 450 -2.64 -23.63 8.37
CA PRO A 450 -3.16 -23.32 9.69
C PRO A 450 -3.62 -21.86 9.80
N ASN A 451 -4.81 -21.63 10.38
CA ASN A 451 -5.29 -20.30 10.75
C ASN A 451 -5.08 -19.99 12.24
N ALA A 452 -4.56 -20.92 13.03
CA ALA A 452 -4.30 -20.77 14.47
C ALA A 452 -5.51 -20.27 15.30
N GLY A 453 -6.73 -20.33 14.76
CA GLY A 453 -7.95 -19.80 15.37
C GLY A 453 -8.20 -18.32 15.13
N GLU A 454 -7.42 -17.67 14.25
CA GLU A 454 -7.62 -16.28 13.84
C GLU A 454 -8.58 -16.18 12.66
N ASP A 455 -9.42 -15.14 12.64
CA ASP A 455 -10.18 -14.75 11.48
C ASP A 455 -9.22 -14.39 10.34
N LEU A 456 -9.55 -14.77 9.11
CA LEU A 456 -8.60 -14.77 8.02
C LEU A 456 -9.20 -14.23 6.74
N PHE A 457 -8.33 -13.88 5.81
CA PHE A 457 -8.62 -13.75 4.39
C PHE A 457 -7.56 -14.48 3.59
N ILE A 458 -7.86 -14.79 2.34
CA ILE A 458 -7.01 -15.64 1.52
C ILE A 458 -6.70 -14.90 0.23
N ILE A 459 -5.43 -14.95 -0.19
CA ILE A 459 -5.01 -14.47 -1.51
C ILE A 459 -4.55 -15.65 -2.35
N PHE A 460 -5.18 -15.81 -3.51
CA PHE A 460 -4.72 -16.68 -4.58
C PHE A 460 -3.95 -15.87 -5.62
N ARG A 461 -2.73 -16.29 -5.94
CA ARG A 461 -1.83 -15.60 -6.86
C ARG A 461 -1.57 -16.45 -8.08
N PHE A 462 -1.70 -15.83 -9.25
CA PHE A 462 -1.36 -16.39 -10.56
C PHE A 462 -0.07 -15.75 -11.04
N TYR A 463 0.98 -16.51 -11.28
CA TYR A 463 2.23 -16.02 -11.84
C TYR A 463 2.31 -16.40 -13.30
N GLY A 464 2.55 -15.39 -14.17
CA GLY A 464 2.37 -15.52 -15.60
C GLY A 464 0.91 -15.86 -15.99
N PRO A 465 -0.10 -15.06 -15.55
CA PRO A 465 -1.49 -15.37 -15.83
C PRO A 465 -1.76 -15.42 -17.34
N GLU A 466 -2.54 -16.42 -17.75
CA GLU A 466 -2.91 -16.66 -19.14
C GLU A 466 -4.17 -15.90 -19.54
N GLN A 467 -4.45 -15.81 -20.86
CA GLN A 467 -5.57 -15.04 -21.41
C GLN A 467 -6.93 -15.46 -20.82
N VAL A 468 -7.16 -16.75 -20.59
CA VAL A 468 -8.40 -17.28 -20.01
C VAL A 468 -8.67 -16.81 -18.58
N PHE A 469 -7.66 -16.26 -17.88
CA PHE A 469 -7.87 -15.53 -16.64
C PHE A 469 -8.46 -14.15 -16.94
N PHE A 470 -7.87 -13.37 -17.84
CA PHE A 470 -8.29 -11.99 -18.13
C PHE A 470 -9.64 -11.89 -18.83
N ASP A 471 -10.01 -12.86 -19.69
CA ASP A 471 -11.34 -12.92 -20.31
C ASP A 471 -12.40 -13.53 -19.37
N ARG A 472 -11.99 -13.90 -18.14
CA ARG A 472 -12.84 -14.44 -17.07
C ARG A 472 -13.54 -15.76 -17.43
N SER A 473 -13.09 -16.47 -18.45
CA SER A 473 -13.63 -17.79 -18.82
C SER A 473 -13.20 -18.89 -17.84
N PHE A 474 -12.02 -18.76 -17.23
CA PHE A 474 -11.65 -19.56 -16.05
C PHE A 474 -12.45 -19.11 -14.82
N ARG A 475 -12.84 -20.05 -13.96
CA ARG A 475 -13.58 -19.82 -12.72
C ARG A 475 -12.94 -20.56 -11.57
N LEU A 476 -12.42 -19.84 -10.57
CA LEU A 476 -11.96 -20.43 -9.32
C LEU A 476 -13.19 -20.70 -8.44
N PRO A 477 -13.37 -21.93 -7.88
CA PRO A 477 -14.43 -22.19 -6.91
C PRO A 477 -14.34 -21.29 -5.68
N ASP A 478 -15.49 -20.98 -5.07
CA ASP A 478 -15.51 -20.28 -3.78
C ASP A 478 -14.98 -21.15 -2.64
N ILE A 479 -14.62 -20.49 -1.55
CA ILE A 479 -14.24 -21.16 -0.30
C ILE A 479 -15.49 -21.80 0.31
N GLU A 480 -15.41 -23.07 0.65
CA GLU A 480 -16.50 -23.84 1.25
C GLU A 480 -16.23 -24.04 2.74
N LYS A 481 -17.19 -23.71 3.59
CA LYS A 481 -17.16 -24.10 5.01
C LYS A 481 -17.51 -25.58 5.13
N ILE A 482 -16.67 -26.36 5.79
CA ILE A 482 -16.89 -27.81 5.99
C ILE A 482 -17.17 -28.18 7.45
N GLU A 483 -16.75 -27.38 8.42
CA GLU A 483 -17.03 -27.51 9.86
C GLU A 483 -17.15 -26.14 10.53
#